data_97dfa46a61db9e7f1233d1b2f886927c
#
_entry.id   97dfa46a61db9e7f1233d1b2f886927c
#
_cell.length_a   1.000
_cell.length_b   1.000
_cell.length_c   1.000
_cell.angle_alpha   90.00
_cell.angle_beta   90.00
_cell.angle_gamma   90.00
#
_symmetry.space_group_name_H-M   'P 1'
#
loop_
_entity.id
_entity.type
_entity.pdbx_description
1 polymer ?
#
loop_
_entity_poly.entity_id
_entity_poly.type
_entity_poly.pdbx_seq_one_letter_code
_entity_poly.pdbx_strand_id
1 'polypeptide(L)'
;KGPKGAERTLEIYRRLQHSEGIRFTGLAGNEDELRSNNPLIIRAKGISIALINLTYGTNLGGGAKWPATNYIGEKEKAAEAFSTAREKGADYIIALPHWGPEYQLKHSKAQEETARWLAGQGADFIVGAHPHVVQDTSAIGSTPVVYSLGNAVSNMSAVNTQLELMATIRIVRHYNGDLTVLPLELDYLWCSRPGGFNGSYTVIPIAGYIDRPELWQNRNDYDKMISTYRRVRKEIE
;
A
#
# COMPACT_ATOMS: atom_id res chain seq x y z
N LYS A 1 8.95 14.19 17.53
CA LYS A 1 9.16 12.93 16.80
C LYS A 1 9.87 11.94 17.72
N GLY A 2 10.22 10.74 17.27
CA GLY A 2 10.77 9.69 18.12
C GLY A 2 9.68 8.91 18.87
N PRO A 3 10.01 8.15 19.94
CA PRO A 3 9.06 7.32 20.67
C PRO A 3 7.81 8.09 21.11
N LYS A 4 7.96 9.30 21.66
CA LYS A 4 6.81 10.16 22.03
C LYS A 4 5.91 10.52 20.85
N GLY A 5 6.48 10.68 19.65
CA GLY A 5 5.70 10.90 18.42
C GLY A 5 4.90 9.67 18.02
N ALA A 6 5.48 8.47 18.15
CA ALA A 6 4.79 7.21 17.92
C ALA A 6 3.67 6.96 18.93
N GLU A 7 3.92 7.21 20.24
CA GLU A 7 2.89 7.16 21.30
C GLU A 7 1.70 8.05 20.95
N ARG A 8 1.96 9.33 20.61
CA ARG A 8 0.89 10.26 20.22
C ARG A 8 0.13 9.81 18.97
N THR A 9 0.83 9.24 18.00
CA THR A 9 0.16 8.69 16.79
C THR A 9 -0.76 7.54 17.17
N LEU A 10 -0.30 6.63 18.03
CA LEU A 10 -1.11 5.51 18.51
C LEU A 10 -2.35 5.99 19.29
N GLU A 11 -2.20 6.99 20.15
CA GLU A 11 -3.33 7.61 20.87
C GLU A 11 -4.37 8.19 19.89
N ILE A 12 -3.90 8.87 18.84
CA ILE A 12 -4.79 9.41 17.79
C ILE A 12 -5.54 8.29 17.08
N TYR A 13 -4.85 7.21 16.69
CA TYR A 13 -5.49 6.07 16.02
C TYR A 13 -6.50 5.36 16.91
N ARG A 14 -6.19 5.14 18.18
CA ARG A 14 -7.13 4.57 19.16
C ARG A 14 -8.38 5.46 19.33
N ARG A 15 -8.19 6.78 19.39
CA ARG A 15 -9.30 7.73 19.46
C ARG A 15 -10.17 7.64 18.20
N LEU A 16 -9.57 7.69 17.00
CA LEU A 16 -10.29 7.57 15.73
C LEU A 16 -11.01 6.21 15.60
N GLN A 17 -10.41 5.15 16.09
CA GLN A 17 -11.06 3.85 16.14
C GLN A 17 -12.31 3.87 17.04
N HIS A 18 -12.21 4.52 18.18
CA HIS A 18 -13.33 4.62 19.13
C HIS A 18 -14.43 5.57 18.63
N SER A 19 -14.09 6.77 18.12
CA SER A 19 -15.05 7.79 17.75
C SER A 19 -15.64 7.60 16.35
N GLU A 20 -14.84 7.11 15.39
CA GLU A 20 -15.22 7.05 13.96
C GLU A 20 -15.27 5.62 13.41
N GLY A 21 -14.90 4.61 14.22
CA GLY A 21 -14.80 3.22 13.75
C GLY A 21 -13.66 2.96 12.76
N ILE A 22 -12.71 3.90 12.63
CA ILE A 22 -11.54 3.74 11.75
C ILE A 22 -10.63 2.68 12.32
N ARG A 23 -10.35 1.65 11.54
CA ARG A 23 -9.46 0.55 11.93
C ARG A 23 -8.05 0.80 11.42
N PHE A 24 -7.05 0.40 12.19
CA PHE A 24 -5.64 0.56 11.84
C PHE A 24 -4.83 -0.69 12.11
N THR A 25 -3.68 -0.82 11.46
CA THR A 25 -2.67 -1.85 11.69
C THR A 25 -1.26 -1.28 11.48
N GLY A 26 -0.24 -2.00 11.91
CA GLY A 26 1.17 -1.63 11.71
C GLY A 26 1.78 -0.80 12.85
N LEU A 27 1.02 -0.47 13.90
CA LEU A 27 1.52 0.19 15.11
C LEU A 27 0.76 -0.37 16.33
N ALA A 28 1.49 -0.74 17.38
CA ALA A 28 0.92 -1.29 18.60
C ALA A 28 1.65 -0.78 19.84
N GLY A 29 0.93 -0.64 20.96
CA GLY A 29 1.47 -0.18 22.24
C GLY A 29 1.95 -1.28 23.18
N ASN A 30 1.64 -2.54 22.85
CA ASN A 30 2.06 -3.73 23.59
C ASN A 30 1.87 -4.99 22.71
N GLU A 31 2.29 -6.14 23.22
CA GLU A 31 2.25 -7.44 22.54
C GLU A 31 0.82 -7.86 22.19
N ASP A 32 -0.13 -7.70 23.09
CA ASP A 32 -1.52 -8.11 22.88
C ASP A 32 -2.19 -7.26 21.80
N GLU A 33 -1.91 -5.97 21.78
CA GLU A 33 -2.38 -5.06 20.73
C GLU A 33 -1.74 -5.40 19.40
N LEU A 34 -0.45 -5.75 19.38
CA LEU A 34 0.23 -6.19 18.16
C LEU A 34 -0.44 -7.44 17.58
N ARG A 35 -0.68 -8.46 18.38
CA ARG A 35 -1.35 -9.70 17.97
C ARG A 35 -2.80 -9.47 17.54
N SER A 36 -3.50 -8.53 18.15
CA SER A 36 -4.88 -8.21 17.78
C SER A 36 -5.00 -7.43 16.47
N ASN A 37 -4.05 -6.52 16.19
CA ASN A 37 -4.07 -5.59 15.06
C ASN A 37 -3.24 -6.05 13.86
N ASN A 38 -2.38 -7.07 14.01
CA ASN A 38 -1.60 -7.65 12.93
C ASN A 38 -1.65 -9.18 12.98
N PRO A 39 -2.43 -9.81 12.09
CA PRO A 39 -3.15 -9.23 10.95
C PRO A 39 -4.41 -8.45 11.34
N LEU A 40 -4.71 -7.40 10.60
CA LEU A 40 -6.01 -6.74 10.65
C LEU A 40 -7.02 -7.54 9.79
N ILE A 41 -8.03 -8.11 10.42
CA ILE A 41 -9.07 -8.86 9.70
C ILE A 41 -10.23 -7.94 9.33
N ILE A 42 -10.53 -7.82 8.05
CA ILE A 42 -11.70 -7.14 7.51
C ILE A 42 -12.71 -8.20 7.07
N ARG A 43 -13.97 -8.06 7.50
CA ARG A 43 -15.06 -8.94 7.07
C ARG A 43 -16.10 -8.14 6.32
N ALA A 44 -16.39 -8.57 5.08
CA ALA A 44 -17.41 -7.95 4.24
C ALA A 44 -18.08 -9.01 3.35
N LYS A 45 -19.39 -9.01 3.28
CA LYS A 45 -20.18 -9.91 2.42
C LYS A 45 -19.79 -11.40 2.56
N GLY A 46 -19.51 -11.83 3.79
CA GLY A 46 -19.13 -13.20 4.08
C GLY A 46 -17.67 -13.56 3.74
N ILE A 47 -16.84 -12.61 3.30
CA ILE A 47 -15.42 -12.79 3.00
C ILE A 47 -14.58 -12.17 4.10
N SER A 48 -13.58 -12.90 4.60
CA SER A 48 -12.60 -12.43 5.58
C SER A 48 -11.26 -12.15 4.90
N ILE A 49 -10.80 -10.89 4.92
CA ILE A 49 -9.53 -10.48 4.33
C ILE A 49 -8.58 -10.09 5.45
N ALA A 50 -7.39 -10.68 5.48
CA ALA A 50 -6.32 -10.28 6.37
C ALA A 50 -5.40 -9.25 5.71
N LEU A 51 -5.13 -8.15 6.38
CA LEU A 51 -4.12 -7.16 5.99
C LEU A 51 -2.93 -7.30 6.93
N ILE A 52 -1.74 -7.57 6.37
CA ILE A 52 -0.49 -7.70 7.10
C ILE A 52 0.45 -6.57 6.68
N ASN A 53 0.59 -5.57 7.55
CA ASN A 53 1.48 -4.44 7.34
C ASN A 53 2.89 -4.75 7.85
N LEU A 54 3.92 -4.44 7.05
CA LEU A 54 5.32 -4.69 7.33
C LEU A 54 6.17 -3.50 6.86
N THR A 55 7.25 -3.19 7.56
CA THR A 55 8.20 -2.14 7.14
C THR A 55 9.64 -2.62 7.15
N TYR A 56 10.46 -2.11 6.23
CA TYR A 56 11.91 -2.35 6.26
C TYR A 56 12.61 -1.66 7.43
N GLY A 57 12.03 -0.56 7.93
CA GLY A 57 12.64 0.25 8.96
C GLY A 57 11.84 1.50 9.31
N THR A 58 12.38 2.28 10.23
CA THR A 58 11.89 3.61 10.60
C THR A 58 13.04 4.61 10.60
N ASN A 59 12.76 5.87 10.25
CA ASN A 59 13.77 6.95 10.20
C ASN A 59 14.29 7.37 11.57
N LEU A 60 13.78 6.80 12.65
CA LEU A 60 14.03 7.28 14.01
C LEU A 60 14.86 6.32 14.87
N GLY A 61 15.42 5.27 14.28
CA GLY A 61 16.20 4.25 14.99
C GLY A 61 15.35 3.53 16.07
N GLY A 62 15.53 2.24 16.23
CA GLY A 62 14.91 1.49 17.31
C GLY A 62 15.53 1.85 18.64
N GLY A 63 14.74 2.03 19.68
CA GLY A 63 15.22 2.27 21.03
C GLY A 63 14.17 2.00 22.09
N ALA A 64 12.91 2.19 21.78
CA ALA A 64 11.81 1.84 22.66
C ALA A 64 11.24 0.46 22.26
N LYS A 65 10.96 -0.39 23.24
CA LYS A 65 10.26 -1.64 23.01
C LYS A 65 8.84 -1.38 22.45
N TRP A 66 8.21 -0.33 22.95
CA TRP A 66 6.86 0.10 22.57
C TRP A 66 6.79 1.63 22.47
N PRO A 67 5.97 2.20 21.56
CA PRO A 67 5.17 1.51 20.53
C PRO A 67 6.05 0.82 19.47
N ALA A 68 5.59 -0.35 19.01
CA ALA A 68 6.29 -1.16 18.03
C ALA A 68 5.54 -1.25 16.69
N THR A 69 6.29 -1.52 15.63
CA THR A 69 5.78 -1.85 14.30
C THR A 69 6.33 -3.21 13.86
N ASN A 70 5.83 -3.74 12.76
CA ASN A 70 6.25 -5.04 12.23
C ASN A 70 7.39 -4.84 11.25
N TYR A 71 8.57 -5.38 11.56
CA TYR A 71 9.73 -5.28 10.68
C TYR A 71 9.83 -6.49 9.74
N ILE A 72 10.07 -6.23 8.46
CA ILE A 72 10.32 -7.26 7.43
C ILE A 72 11.53 -8.14 7.83
N GLY A 73 12.52 -7.57 8.53
CA GLY A 73 13.71 -8.29 9.01
C GLY A 73 13.44 -9.26 10.16
N GLU A 74 12.35 -9.11 10.91
CA GLU A 74 11.94 -10.01 12.00
C GLU A 74 11.06 -11.14 11.44
N LYS A 75 11.70 -12.06 10.68
CA LYS A 75 11.01 -13.07 9.86
C LYS A 75 10.07 -13.97 10.64
N GLU A 76 10.45 -14.38 11.86
CA GLU A 76 9.64 -15.24 12.73
C GLU A 76 8.34 -14.54 13.13
N LYS A 77 8.43 -13.30 13.61
CA LYS A 77 7.25 -12.51 13.99
C LYS A 77 6.36 -12.17 12.78
N ALA A 78 6.99 -11.86 11.64
CA ALA A 78 6.24 -11.61 10.41
C ALA A 78 5.50 -12.89 9.96
N ALA A 79 6.14 -14.06 10.03
CA ALA A 79 5.51 -15.35 9.71
C ALA A 79 4.35 -15.69 10.68
N GLU A 80 4.48 -15.34 11.97
CA GLU A 80 3.39 -15.49 12.95
C GLU A 80 2.12 -14.73 12.55
N ALA A 81 2.25 -13.55 11.93
CA ALA A 81 1.08 -12.82 11.44
C ALA A 81 0.32 -13.58 10.34
N PHE A 82 1.03 -14.29 9.46
CA PHE A 82 0.40 -15.14 8.43
C PHE A 82 -0.28 -16.38 9.03
N SER A 83 0.35 -17.03 10.01
CA SER A 83 -0.28 -18.15 10.75
C SER A 83 -1.55 -17.70 11.44
N THR A 84 -1.46 -16.57 12.16
CA THR A 84 -2.60 -15.97 12.86
C THR A 84 -3.72 -15.56 11.89
N ALA A 85 -3.40 -15.10 10.68
CA ALA A 85 -4.40 -14.80 9.67
C ALA A 85 -5.22 -16.07 9.30
N ARG A 86 -4.53 -17.18 9.08
CA ARG A 86 -5.16 -18.46 8.78
C ARG A 86 -5.99 -19.00 9.97
N GLU A 87 -5.46 -18.93 11.18
CA GLU A 87 -6.17 -19.33 12.41
C GLU A 87 -7.44 -18.51 12.65
N LYS A 88 -7.42 -17.22 12.31
CA LYS A 88 -8.59 -16.34 12.36
C LYS A 88 -9.57 -16.53 11.19
N GLY A 89 -9.31 -17.49 10.30
CA GLY A 89 -10.17 -17.84 9.17
C GLY A 89 -10.17 -16.80 8.07
N ALA A 90 -8.99 -16.21 7.75
CA ALA A 90 -8.87 -15.35 6.59
C ALA A 90 -9.03 -16.16 5.30
N ASP A 91 -9.93 -15.71 4.43
CA ASP A 91 -10.16 -16.27 3.10
C ASP A 91 -9.12 -15.76 2.10
N TYR A 92 -8.53 -14.58 2.35
CA TYR A 92 -7.56 -13.90 1.48
C TYR A 92 -6.59 -13.08 2.30
N ILE A 93 -5.30 -13.15 2.00
CA ILE A 93 -4.23 -12.48 2.75
C ILE A 93 -3.52 -11.48 1.85
N ILE A 94 -3.56 -10.20 2.22
CA ILE A 94 -2.87 -9.12 1.53
C ILE A 94 -1.68 -8.67 2.38
N ALA A 95 -0.47 -8.80 1.85
CA ALA A 95 0.73 -8.24 2.46
C ALA A 95 0.97 -6.80 1.96
N LEU A 96 1.24 -5.89 2.88
CA LEU A 96 1.45 -4.47 2.64
C LEU A 96 2.87 -4.05 3.08
N PRO A 97 3.93 -4.42 2.33
CA PRO A 97 5.29 -4.07 2.68
C PRO A 97 5.62 -2.62 2.32
N HIS A 98 6.22 -1.91 3.26
CA HIS A 98 6.88 -0.62 3.06
C HIS A 98 8.37 -0.87 2.86
N TRP A 99 8.87 -0.80 1.61
CA TRP A 99 10.15 -1.37 1.20
C TRP A 99 10.80 -0.71 -0.01
N GLY A 100 12.04 -1.08 -0.30
CA GLY A 100 12.76 -0.74 -1.53
C GLY A 100 13.45 0.61 -1.51
N PRO A 101 14.25 0.93 -2.53
CA PRO A 101 14.88 2.22 -2.68
C PRO A 101 13.90 3.28 -3.20
N GLU A 102 14.03 4.51 -2.70
CA GLU A 102 13.25 5.65 -3.16
C GLU A 102 13.54 6.00 -4.63
N TYR A 103 12.53 6.47 -5.35
CA TYR A 103 12.58 7.06 -6.70
C TYR A 103 13.05 6.12 -7.83
N GLN A 104 13.13 4.83 -7.58
CA GLN A 104 13.46 3.80 -8.59
C GLN A 104 12.16 3.26 -9.22
N LEU A 105 12.04 3.30 -10.57
CA LEU A 105 10.87 2.81 -11.29
C LEU A 105 10.83 1.28 -11.41
N LYS A 106 11.99 0.62 -11.36
CA LYS A 106 12.08 -0.83 -11.32
C LYS A 106 12.30 -1.32 -9.88
N HIS A 107 11.66 -2.42 -9.53
CA HIS A 107 11.89 -3.03 -8.23
C HIS A 107 13.34 -3.53 -8.09
N SER A 108 13.82 -3.57 -6.88
CA SER A 108 15.15 -4.10 -6.54
C SER A 108 15.09 -5.62 -6.33
N LYS A 109 16.24 -6.28 -6.46
CA LYS A 109 16.40 -7.70 -6.13
C LYS A 109 15.95 -8.00 -4.69
N ALA A 110 16.24 -7.13 -3.74
CA ALA A 110 15.82 -7.29 -2.34
C ALA A 110 14.26 -7.24 -2.19
N GLN A 111 13.57 -6.42 -2.99
CA GLN A 111 12.11 -6.42 -3.03
C GLN A 111 11.60 -7.74 -3.62
N GLU A 112 12.20 -8.24 -4.70
CA GLU A 112 11.82 -9.53 -5.30
C GLU A 112 12.01 -10.70 -4.34
N GLU A 113 13.15 -10.78 -3.66
CA GLU A 113 13.44 -11.81 -2.65
C GLU A 113 12.45 -11.76 -1.48
N THR A 114 12.11 -10.55 -1.03
CA THR A 114 11.10 -10.35 0.01
C THR A 114 9.70 -10.76 -0.47
N ALA A 115 9.33 -10.41 -1.70
CA ALA A 115 8.05 -10.82 -2.29
C ALA A 115 7.93 -12.34 -2.39
N ARG A 116 9.01 -13.04 -2.82
CA ARG A 116 9.05 -14.51 -2.85
C ARG A 116 8.85 -15.10 -1.46
N TRP A 117 9.46 -14.51 -0.45
CA TRP A 117 9.29 -14.96 0.92
C TRP A 117 7.84 -14.72 1.40
N LEU A 118 7.26 -13.54 1.16
CA LEU A 118 5.86 -13.24 1.53
C LEU A 118 4.86 -14.17 0.84
N ALA A 119 5.04 -14.44 -0.45
CA ALA A 119 4.22 -15.42 -1.17
C ALA A 119 4.37 -16.82 -0.57
N GLY A 120 5.59 -17.23 -0.21
CA GLY A 120 5.86 -18.49 0.50
C GLY A 120 5.23 -18.58 1.88
N GLN A 121 4.99 -17.47 2.56
CA GLN A 121 4.21 -17.41 3.81
C GLN A 121 2.69 -17.53 3.55
N GLY A 122 2.23 -17.42 2.32
CA GLY A 122 0.83 -17.51 1.92
C GLY A 122 0.16 -16.15 1.75
N ALA A 123 0.90 -15.12 1.33
CA ALA A 123 0.28 -13.92 0.80
C ALA A 123 -0.40 -14.25 -0.54
N ASP A 124 -1.67 -13.91 -0.67
CA ASP A 124 -2.44 -14.03 -1.91
C ASP A 124 -2.25 -12.83 -2.83
N PHE A 125 -1.88 -11.68 -2.25
CA PHE A 125 -1.54 -10.46 -2.96
C PHE A 125 -0.52 -9.64 -2.19
N ILE A 126 0.42 -9.00 -2.90
CA ILE A 126 1.45 -8.15 -2.31
C ILE A 126 1.35 -6.76 -2.92
N VAL A 127 1.14 -5.73 -2.07
CA VAL A 127 1.03 -4.33 -2.48
C VAL A 127 2.05 -3.50 -1.72
N GLY A 128 3.09 -3.08 -2.43
CA GLY A 128 4.20 -2.33 -1.86
C GLY A 128 3.99 -0.82 -1.84
N ALA A 129 4.73 -0.19 -0.94
CA ALA A 129 4.84 1.26 -0.80
C ALA A 129 6.28 1.63 -0.39
N HIS A 130 6.62 2.89 -0.26
CA HIS A 130 7.87 3.52 0.11
C HIS A 130 8.62 4.18 -1.06
N PRO A 131 8.76 3.59 -2.26
CA PRO A 131 9.57 4.22 -3.33
C PRO A 131 9.11 5.61 -3.77
N HIS A 132 7.93 6.06 -3.34
CA HIS A 132 7.32 7.34 -3.72
C HIS A 132 7.05 7.52 -5.22
N VAL A 133 7.31 6.51 -6.01
CA VAL A 133 7.01 6.43 -7.44
C VAL A 133 6.33 5.08 -7.72
N VAL A 134 5.56 5.04 -8.79
CA VAL A 134 5.03 3.78 -9.31
C VAL A 134 6.19 2.89 -9.74
N GLN A 135 6.15 1.62 -9.33
CA GLN A 135 7.06 0.60 -9.82
C GLN A 135 6.34 -0.42 -10.70
N ASP A 136 7.13 -1.22 -11.41
CA ASP A 136 6.63 -2.35 -12.18
C ASP A 136 5.89 -3.38 -11.32
N THR A 137 5.27 -4.33 -11.98
CA THR A 137 4.51 -5.41 -11.37
C THR A 137 5.07 -6.77 -11.79
N SER A 138 4.80 -7.78 -11.00
CA SER A 138 5.12 -9.17 -11.34
C SER A 138 4.11 -10.15 -10.75
N ALA A 139 4.34 -11.43 -10.93
CA ALA A 139 3.64 -12.49 -10.22
C ALA A 139 4.65 -13.51 -9.69
N ILE A 140 4.45 -13.99 -8.47
CA ILE A 140 5.23 -15.08 -7.87
C ILE A 140 4.31 -16.28 -7.72
N GLY A 141 4.42 -17.23 -8.66
CA GLY A 141 3.40 -18.26 -8.81
C GLY A 141 2.05 -17.63 -9.13
N SER A 142 1.05 -17.87 -8.30
CA SER A 142 -0.29 -17.27 -8.41
C SER A 142 -0.44 -15.94 -7.65
N THR A 143 0.59 -15.49 -6.92
CA THR A 143 0.52 -14.25 -6.11
C THR A 143 0.93 -13.04 -6.94
N PRO A 144 0.00 -12.12 -7.29
CA PRO A 144 0.35 -10.87 -7.94
C PRO A 144 1.14 -9.97 -6.99
N VAL A 145 2.07 -9.20 -7.56
CA VAL A 145 2.90 -8.24 -6.83
C VAL A 145 2.85 -6.88 -7.52
N VAL A 146 2.39 -5.86 -6.82
CA VAL A 146 2.56 -4.45 -7.18
C VAL A 146 3.65 -3.91 -6.28
N TYR A 147 4.84 -3.64 -6.83
CA TYR A 147 6.01 -3.29 -5.99
C TYR A 147 5.90 -1.91 -5.35
N SER A 148 5.26 -0.94 -6.00
CA SER A 148 4.90 0.34 -5.40
C SER A 148 3.73 1.01 -6.12
N LEU A 149 2.77 1.50 -5.34
CA LEU A 149 1.65 2.30 -5.84
C LEU A 149 2.02 3.78 -6.07
N GLY A 150 3.18 4.24 -5.62
CA GLY A 150 3.52 5.66 -5.58
C GLY A 150 2.87 6.39 -4.40
N ASN A 151 2.60 7.68 -4.58
CA ASN A 151 1.99 8.54 -3.56
C ASN A 151 0.53 8.87 -3.90
N ALA A 152 -0.40 8.70 -2.93
CA ALA A 152 -1.81 9.06 -3.15
C ALA A 152 -2.05 10.59 -3.15
N VAL A 153 -1.55 11.32 -2.16
CA VAL A 153 -1.55 12.79 -2.13
C VAL A 153 -0.20 13.27 -1.61
N SER A 154 0.54 14.02 -2.41
CA SER A 154 1.88 14.42 -2.03
C SER A 154 2.29 15.77 -2.63
N ASN A 155 3.05 16.56 -1.86
CA ASN A 155 3.73 17.76 -2.34
C ASN A 155 5.21 17.52 -2.68
N MET A 156 5.66 16.27 -2.76
CA MET A 156 7.04 15.91 -3.12
C MET A 156 7.38 16.39 -4.53
N SER A 157 8.52 17.06 -4.68
CA SER A 157 8.95 17.67 -5.94
C SER A 157 9.81 16.77 -6.82
N ALA A 158 10.26 15.61 -6.31
CA ALA A 158 11.05 14.68 -7.09
C ALA A 158 10.29 14.17 -8.33
N VAL A 159 11.05 13.80 -9.35
CA VAL A 159 10.49 13.31 -10.62
C VAL A 159 9.62 12.06 -10.38
N ASN A 160 8.50 11.96 -11.09
CA ASN A 160 7.53 10.85 -11.05
C ASN A 160 6.67 10.74 -9.77
N THR A 161 6.90 11.55 -8.74
CA THR A 161 6.20 11.42 -7.43
C THR A 161 4.75 11.91 -7.43
N GLN A 162 4.24 12.42 -8.54
CA GLN A 162 2.82 12.80 -8.72
C GLN A 162 2.02 11.73 -9.49
N LEU A 163 2.70 10.74 -10.09
CA LEU A 163 2.04 9.60 -10.73
C LEU A 163 1.82 8.50 -9.69
N GLU A 164 0.63 7.92 -9.71
CA GLU A 164 0.14 6.95 -8.76
C GLU A 164 -0.52 5.76 -9.45
N LEU A 165 -0.65 4.64 -8.74
CA LEU A 165 -1.50 3.52 -9.11
C LEU A 165 -2.59 3.29 -8.07
N MET A 166 -3.78 2.96 -8.53
CA MET A 166 -4.83 2.34 -7.74
C MET A 166 -4.96 0.88 -8.17
N ALA A 167 -4.81 -0.03 -7.22
CA ALA A 167 -4.99 -1.47 -7.44
C ALA A 167 -6.39 -1.88 -6.96
N THR A 168 -7.19 -2.44 -7.86
CA THR A 168 -8.53 -2.95 -7.54
C THR A 168 -8.53 -4.48 -7.62
N ILE A 169 -8.85 -5.13 -6.48
CA ILE A 169 -9.02 -6.57 -6.38
C ILE A 169 -10.50 -6.85 -6.17
N ARG A 170 -11.07 -7.72 -6.99
CA ARG A 170 -12.44 -8.20 -6.81
C ARG A 170 -12.44 -9.67 -6.42
N ILE A 171 -13.01 -9.96 -5.25
CA ILE A 171 -13.16 -11.33 -4.72
C ILE A 171 -14.65 -11.64 -4.69
N VAL A 172 -15.04 -12.75 -5.30
CA VAL A 172 -16.43 -13.20 -5.37
C VAL A 172 -16.57 -14.51 -4.62
N ARG A 173 -17.50 -14.57 -3.66
CA ARG A 173 -17.91 -15.83 -3.03
C ARG A 173 -19.13 -16.39 -3.75
N HIS A 174 -19.02 -17.61 -4.21
CA HIS A 174 -20.12 -18.34 -4.85
C HIS A 174 -21.04 -18.99 -3.81
N TYR A 175 -22.24 -19.38 -4.25
CA TYR A 175 -23.22 -20.06 -3.37
C TYR A 175 -22.73 -21.39 -2.77
N ASN A 176 -21.83 -22.08 -3.48
CA ASN A 176 -21.19 -23.30 -3.00
C ASN A 176 -20.06 -23.07 -2.00
N GLY A 177 -19.75 -21.81 -1.67
CA GLY A 177 -18.69 -21.40 -0.76
C GLY A 177 -17.34 -21.10 -1.40
N ASP A 178 -17.14 -21.46 -2.68
CA ASP A 178 -15.88 -21.21 -3.40
C ASP A 178 -15.61 -19.71 -3.58
N LEU A 179 -14.33 -19.34 -3.65
CA LEU A 179 -13.90 -17.98 -3.97
C LEU A 179 -13.30 -17.92 -5.37
N THR A 180 -13.67 -16.88 -6.08
CA THR A 180 -12.99 -16.47 -7.32
C THR A 180 -12.39 -15.08 -7.14
N VAL A 181 -11.10 -14.96 -7.44
CA VAL A 181 -10.42 -13.66 -7.53
C VAL A 181 -10.37 -13.26 -8.99
N LEU A 182 -10.98 -12.13 -9.33
CA LEU A 182 -10.97 -11.60 -10.69
C LEU A 182 -9.59 -10.99 -11.01
N PRO A 183 -9.23 -10.81 -12.29
CA PRO A 183 -7.98 -10.18 -12.68
C PRO A 183 -7.77 -8.85 -11.98
N LEU A 184 -6.52 -8.60 -11.55
CA LEU A 184 -6.11 -7.34 -10.96
C LEU A 184 -6.29 -6.20 -11.96
N GLU A 185 -7.00 -5.15 -11.56
CA GLU A 185 -7.13 -3.92 -12.34
C GLU A 185 -6.20 -2.86 -11.74
N LEU A 186 -5.48 -2.15 -12.61
CA LEU A 186 -4.55 -1.08 -12.24
C LEU A 186 -4.94 0.19 -12.99
N ASP A 187 -5.34 1.20 -12.23
CA ASP A 187 -5.66 2.52 -12.76
C ASP A 187 -4.57 3.52 -12.42
N TYR A 188 -4.10 4.26 -13.42
CA TYR A 188 -3.15 5.34 -13.21
C TYR A 188 -3.88 6.61 -12.77
N LEU A 189 -3.36 7.21 -11.71
CA LEU A 189 -3.84 8.46 -11.13
C LEU A 189 -2.76 9.54 -11.20
N TRP A 190 -3.18 10.80 -11.18
CA TRP A 190 -2.31 11.96 -11.11
C TRP A 190 -2.66 12.82 -9.91
N CYS A 191 -1.68 13.09 -9.05
CA CYS A 191 -1.83 14.06 -7.98
C CYS A 191 -1.54 15.47 -8.51
N SER A 192 -2.58 16.19 -8.94
CA SER A 192 -2.48 17.59 -9.28
C SER A 192 -2.41 18.45 -8.01
N ARG A 193 -1.47 19.38 -7.98
CA ARG A 193 -1.28 20.31 -6.88
C ARG A 193 -2.18 21.55 -7.03
N PRO A 194 -2.36 22.34 -5.94
CA PRO A 194 -3.08 23.61 -6.03
C PRO A 194 -2.58 24.49 -7.18
N GLY A 195 -3.53 24.96 -8.01
CA GLY A 195 -3.23 25.74 -9.22
C GLY A 195 -2.92 24.90 -10.46
N GLY A 196 -2.96 23.58 -10.39
CA GLY A 196 -2.86 22.64 -11.52
C GLY A 196 -4.22 22.36 -12.14
N PHE A 197 -4.92 21.34 -11.67
CA PHE A 197 -6.29 21.04 -12.12
C PHE A 197 -7.29 22.06 -11.56
N ASN A 198 -7.21 22.34 -10.25
CA ASN A 198 -8.01 23.35 -9.57
C ASN A 198 -7.23 24.03 -8.42
N GLY A 199 -7.91 24.71 -7.51
CA GLY A 199 -7.31 25.43 -6.37
C GLY A 199 -6.84 24.52 -5.20
N SER A 200 -7.02 23.21 -5.27
CA SER A 200 -6.66 22.26 -4.21
C SER A 200 -5.85 21.07 -4.73
N TYR A 201 -5.32 20.24 -3.81
CA TYR A 201 -4.80 18.93 -4.19
C TYR A 201 -5.95 18.07 -4.72
N THR A 202 -5.77 17.48 -5.89
CA THR A 202 -6.80 16.68 -6.55
C THR A 202 -6.16 15.42 -7.15
N VAL A 203 -6.69 14.27 -6.80
CA VAL A 203 -6.31 12.98 -7.41
C VAL A 203 -7.21 12.73 -8.61
N ILE A 204 -6.63 12.58 -9.79
CA ILE A 204 -7.31 12.54 -11.08
C ILE A 204 -7.07 11.18 -11.74
N PRO A 205 -8.13 10.40 -12.05
CA PRO A 205 -7.99 9.19 -12.87
C PRO A 205 -7.56 9.57 -14.29
N ILE A 206 -6.34 9.21 -14.70
CA ILE A 206 -5.77 9.65 -15.97
C ILE A 206 -6.65 9.25 -17.16
N ALA A 207 -7.18 8.03 -17.17
CA ALA A 207 -8.01 7.52 -18.26
C ALA A 207 -9.23 8.40 -18.58
N GLY A 208 -9.82 9.05 -17.56
CA GLY A 208 -10.97 9.94 -17.74
C GLY A 208 -10.62 11.36 -18.18
N TYR A 209 -9.35 11.75 -18.12
CA TYR A 209 -8.92 13.14 -18.32
C TYR A 209 -7.76 13.30 -19.30
N ILE A 210 -7.28 12.22 -19.90
CA ILE A 210 -6.10 12.20 -20.78
C ILE A 210 -6.33 13.04 -22.07
N ASP A 211 -7.56 13.16 -22.54
CA ASP A 211 -7.91 13.92 -23.74
C ASP A 211 -8.72 15.19 -23.43
N ARG A 212 -8.65 15.68 -22.18
CA ARG A 212 -9.45 16.81 -21.68
C ARG A 212 -8.62 17.93 -21.08
N PRO A 213 -7.68 18.52 -21.86
CA PRO A 213 -6.81 19.59 -21.38
C PRO A 213 -7.55 20.87 -20.97
N GLU A 214 -8.74 21.08 -21.53
CA GLU A 214 -9.59 22.25 -21.27
C GLU A 214 -10.12 22.33 -19.83
N LEU A 215 -10.10 21.21 -19.10
CA LEU A 215 -10.53 21.15 -17.71
C LEU A 215 -9.46 21.61 -16.70
N TRP A 216 -8.24 21.85 -17.16
CA TRP A 216 -7.11 22.19 -16.29
C TRP A 216 -6.92 23.70 -16.19
N GLN A 217 -6.78 24.22 -14.97
CA GLN A 217 -6.42 25.62 -14.73
C GLN A 217 -5.02 25.96 -15.25
N ASN A 218 -4.10 25.00 -15.17
CA ASN A 218 -2.72 25.15 -15.62
C ASN A 218 -2.37 24.08 -16.65
N ARG A 219 -2.19 24.48 -17.88
CA ARG A 219 -1.80 23.59 -18.98
C ARG A 219 -0.47 22.87 -18.73
N ASN A 220 0.48 23.51 -18.05
CA ASN A 220 1.79 22.88 -17.76
C ASN A 220 1.64 21.65 -16.83
N ASP A 221 0.67 21.65 -15.91
CA ASP A 221 0.43 20.49 -15.04
C ASP A 221 -0.19 19.32 -15.84
N TYR A 222 -1.11 19.63 -16.77
CA TYR A 222 -1.62 18.66 -17.73
C TYR A 222 -0.49 18.04 -18.58
N ASP A 223 0.34 18.86 -19.21
CA ASP A 223 1.43 18.41 -20.08
C ASP A 223 2.46 17.58 -19.28
N LYS A 224 2.70 17.95 -18.01
CA LYS A 224 3.52 17.17 -17.07
C LYS A 224 2.89 15.81 -16.77
N MET A 225 1.59 15.76 -16.52
CA MET A 225 0.85 14.49 -16.33
C MET A 225 1.04 13.57 -17.54
N ILE A 226 0.76 14.05 -18.75
CA ILE A 226 0.86 13.26 -19.99
C ILE A 226 2.29 12.75 -20.20
N SER A 227 3.28 13.64 -20.08
CA SER A 227 4.68 13.27 -20.31
C SER A 227 5.19 12.27 -19.26
N THR A 228 4.83 12.45 -18.00
CA THR A 228 5.20 11.54 -16.92
C THR A 228 4.53 10.18 -17.09
N TYR A 229 3.22 10.16 -17.34
CA TYR A 229 2.45 8.93 -17.57
C TYR A 229 3.05 8.08 -18.71
N ARG A 230 3.28 8.71 -19.88
CA ARG A 230 3.84 8.00 -21.05
C ARG A 230 5.25 7.47 -20.78
N ARG A 231 6.10 8.26 -20.13
CA ARG A 231 7.48 7.87 -19.81
C ARG A 231 7.51 6.72 -18.81
N VAL A 232 6.77 6.83 -17.71
CA VAL A 232 6.78 5.79 -16.67
C VAL A 232 6.20 4.48 -17.20
N ARG A 233 5.07 4.52 -17.92
CA ARG A 233 4.50 3.31 -18.54
C ARG A 233 5.50 2.60 -19.44
N LYS A 234 6.17 3.34 -20.34
CA LYS A 234 7.20 2.76 -21.21
C LYS A 234 8.34 2.09 -20.45
N GLU A 235 8.64 2.57 -19.25
CA GLU A 235 9.73 2.05 -18.42
C GLU A 235 9.31 0.77 -17.69
N ILE A 236 8.07 0.70 -17.19
CA ILE A 236 7.63 -0.36 -16.26
C ILE A 236 6.76 -1.46 -16.90
N GLU A 237 6.12 -1.19 -18.03
CA GLU A 237 5.37 -2.16 -18.84
C GLU A 237 6.26 -2.75 -19.96
#